data_8ac17b8b4bb71ec75b40931fb191d142
#
_entry.id   8ac17b8b4bb71ec75b40931fb191d142
#
_cell.length_a   1.000
_cell.length_b   1.000
_cell.length_c   1.000
_cell.angle_alpha   90.00
_cell.angle_beta   90.00
_cell.angle_gamma   90.00
#
_symmetry.space_group_name_H-M   'P 1'
#
loop_
_entity.id
_entity.type
_entity.pdbx_description
1 polymer ?
#
loop_
_entity_poly.entity_id
_entity_poly.type
_entity_poly.pdbx_seq_one_letter_code
_entity_poly.pdbx_strand_id
1 'polypeptide(L)'
;GGRVVPVNPKGGTIFGYDSVTSIGAIATPVDLAVIVIRPDAILDAVRESADRGIRNLLILPGGFAEAGPIGIARSEALLKLAAERGLTIAGPNCAGLIHLDPEWRFAATFLRDLPPGSKAATSNGLAFISQSGALAEEFIDKAKGFRHSAVPQPRKQ
;
A
#
# COMPACT_ATOMS: atom_id res chain seq x y z
N GLY A 1 -7.05 5.31 -13.78
CA GLY A 1 -6.31 4.47 -12.83
C GLY A 1 -4.82 4.56 -13.10
N GLY A 2 -4.02 4.32 -12.06
CA GLY A 2 -2.56 4.33 -12.18
C GLY A 2 -2.02 3.16 -13.02
N ARG A 3 -0.80 3.30 -13.50
CA ARG A 3 -0.06 2.23 -14.17
C ARG A 3 0.59 1.31 -13.15
N VAL A 4 0.50 0.00 -13.35
CA VAL A 4 1.18 -1.01 -12.54
C VAL A 4 2.29 -1.65 -13.35
N VAL A 5 3.48 -1.77 -12.75
CA VAL A 5 4.63 -2.47 -13.33
C VAL A 5 5.04 -3.58 -12.36
N PRO A 6 4.70 -4.84 -12.63
CA PRO A 6 5.16 -5.94 -11.79
C PRO A 6 6.66 -6.15 -11.93
N VAL A 7 7.31 -6.50 -10.80
CA VAL A 7 8.72 -6.88 -10.77
C VAL A 7 8.82 -8.34 -10.33
N ASN A 8 9.39 -9.19 -11.16
CA ASN A 8 9.62 -10.59 -10.85
C ASN A 8 10.95 -11.06 -11.43
N PRO A 9 11.93 -11.51 -10.63
CA PRO A 9 13.22 -11.98 -11.14
C PRO A 9 13.14 -13.07 -12.21
N LYS A 10 12.04 -13.83 -12.25
CA LYS A 10 11.79 -14.86 -13.28
C LYS A 10 11.18 -14.29 -14.55
N GLY A 11 10.83 -13.00 -14.59
CA GLY A 11 10.08 -12.41 -15.70
C GLY A 11 8.66 -12.99 -15.82
N GLY A 12 8.11 -12.90 -17.01
CA GLY A 12 6.78 -13.44 -17.35
C GLY A 12 5.65 -12.43 -17.10
N THR A 13 4.42 -12.93 -17.16
CA THR A 13 3.20 -12.13 -17.05
C THR A 13 2.53 -12.39 -15.71
N ILE A 14 2.18 -11.33 -14.98
CA ILE A 14 1.49 -11.39 -13.68
C ILE A 14 0.16 -10.65 -13.82
N PHE A 15 -0.95 -11.35 -13.66
CA PHE A 15 -2.31 -10.81 -13.82
C PHE A 15 -2.53 -10.02 -15.12
N GLY A 16 -1.91 -10.47 -16.22
CA GLY A 16 -2.02 -9.83 -17.53
C GLY A 16 -1.06 -8.66 -17.77
N TYR A 17 -0.17 -8.35 -16.83
CA TYR A 17 0.87 -7.33 -16.96
C TYR A 17 2.24 -7.99 -17.17
N ASP A 18 2.99 -7.55 -18.16
CA ASP A 18 4.37 -8.01 -18.37
C ASP A 18 5.24 -7.49 -17.22
N SER A 19 6.00 -8.41 -16.62
CA SER A 19 6.89 -8.07 -15.52
C SER A 19 8.31 -7.76 -16.01
N VAL A 20 8.96 -6.83 -15.32
CA VAL A 20 10.40 -6.61 -15.44
C VAL A 20 11.15 -7.49 -14.45
N THR A 21 12.42 -7.80 -14.72
CA THR A 21 13.20 -8.73 -13.89
C THR A 21 13.85 -8.08 -12.67
N SER A 22 13.94 -6.75 -12.63
CA SER A 22 14.46 -5.98 -11.50
C SER A 22 13.80 -4.62 -11.40
N ILE A 23 13.91 -3.97 -10.24
CA ILE A 23 13.42 -2.61 -10.03
C ILE A 23 14.20 -1.63 -10.93
N GLY A 24 15.51 -1.85 -11.10
CA GLY A 24 16.35 -1.05 -11.99
C GLY A 24 15.94 -1.08 -13.45
N ALA A 25 15.27 -2.16 -13.90
CA ALA A 25 14.80 -2.30 -15.28
C ALA A 25 13.49 -1.52 -15.57
N ILE A 26 12.87 -0.91 -14.56
CA ILE A 26 11.66 -0.09 -14.75
C ILE A 26 12.05 1.19 -15.53
N ALA A 27 11.52 1.37 -16.72
CA ALA A 27 11.87 2.50 -17.59
C ALA A 27 11.16 3.82 -17.21
N THR A 28 10.03 3.74 -16.54
CA THR A 28 9.17 4.91 -16.23
C THR A 28 9.32 5.37 -14.78
N PRO A 29 9.03 6.63 -14.45
CA PRO A 29 8.90 7.07 -13.07
C PRO A 29 7.88 6.26 -12.30
N VAL A 30 8.12 6.06 -11.00
CA VAL A 30 7.27 5.30 -10.08
C VAL A 30 7.02 6.14 -8.84
N ASP A 31 5.75 6.35 -8.52
CA ASP A 31 5.34 7.15 -7.35
C ASP A 31 5.35 6.32 -6.07
N LEU A 32 5.06 5.01 -6.16
CA LEU A 32 4.96 4.11 -5.02
C LEU A 32 5.46 2.71 -5.38
N ALA A 33 6.35 2.16 -4.56
CA ALA A 33 6.69 0.74 -4.60
C ALA A 33 5.87 -0.04 -3.56
N VAL A 34 5.14 -1.05 -4.00
CA VAL A 34 4.45 -2.00 -3.12
C VAL A 34 5.30 -3.27 -3.01
N ILE A 35 5.83 -3.53 -1.83
CA ILE A 35 6.76 -4.64 -1.58
C ILE A 35 6.01 -5.80 -0.94
N VAL A 36 5.98 -6.94 -1.64
CA VAL A 36 5.29 -8.18 -1.23
C VAL A 36 6.24 -9.37 -1.48
N ILE A 37 7.35 -9.41 -0.76
CA ILE A 37 8.39 -10.42 -0.89
C ILE A 37 8.80 -10.96 0.48
N ARG A 38 9.69 -11.96 0.52
CA ARG A 38 10.19 -12.50 1.77
C ARG A 38 10.95 -11.45 2.59
N PRO A 39 10.86 -11.49 3.93
CA PRO A 39 11.44 -10.46 4.81
C PRO A 39 12.96 -10.27 4.65
N ASP A 40 13.69 -11.33 4.34
CA ASP A 40 15.12 -11.32 4.14
C ASP A 40 15.57 -10.54 2.87
N ALA A 41 14.69 -10.40 1.89
CA ALA A 41 14.96 -9.68 0.65
C ALA A 41 14.47 -8.22 0.66
N ILE A 42 13.74 -7.80 1.70
CA ILE A 42 13.09 -6.47 1.71
C ILE A 42 14.11 -5.33 1.73
N LEU A 43 15.16 -5.43 2.53
CA LEU A 43 16.16 -4.36 2.62
C LEU A 43 16.86 -4.10 1.30
N ASP A 44 17.12 -5.13 0.51
CA ASP A 44 17.74 -4.99 -0.81
C ASP A 44 16.77 -4.36 -1.80
N ALA A 45 15.51 -4.78 -1.79
CA ALA A 45 14.48 -4.15 -2.62
C ALA A 45 14.25 -2.68 -2.25
N VAL A 46 14.35 -2.31 -0.98
CA VAL A 46 14.26 -0.91 -0.52
C VAL A 46 15.46 -0.10 -1.03
N ARG A 47 16.68 -0.64 -0.96
CA ARG A 47 17.88 0.01 -1.53
C ARG A 47 17.74 0.23 -3.02
N GLU A 48 17.37 -0.82 -3.76
CA GLU A 48 17.20 -0.74 -5.22
C GLU A 48 16.09 0.27 -5.58
N SER A 49 14.99 0.31 -4.81
CA SER A 49 13.93 1.32 -4.99
C SER A 49 14.46 2.73 -4.79
N ALA A 50 15.23 2.95 -3.72
CA ALA A 50 15.83 4.24 -3.42
C ALA A 50 16.83 4.69 -4.51
N ASP A 51 17.66 3.78 -5.00
CA ASP A 51 18.62 4.03 -6.08
C ASP A 51 17.92 4.36 -7.41
N ARG A 52 16.73 3.76 -7.63
CA ARG A 52 15.86 4.07 -8.78
C ARG A 52 15.11 5.38 -8.63
N GLY A 53 15.22 6.07 -7.49
CA GLY A 53 14.55 7.34 -7.21
C GLY A 53 13.14 7.19 -6.62
N ILE A 54 12.68 5.98 -6.29
CA ILE A 54 11.39 5.76 -5.64
C ILE A 54 11.51 6.12 -4.17
N ARG A 55 10.67 7.02 -3.69
CA ARG A 55 10.74 7.55 -2.31
C ARG A 55 9.62 7.07 -1.41
N ASN A 56 8.50 6.65 -1.97
CA ASN A 56 7.36 6.15 -1.20
C ASN A 56 7.28 4.62 -1.34
N LEU A 57 7.23 3.93 -0.21
CA LEU A 57 7.18 2.48 -0.16
C LEU A 57 6.05 2.00 0.75
N LEU A 58 5.37 0.95 0.32
CA LEU A 58 4.40 0.21 1.11
C LEU A 58 4.93 -1.22 1.30
N ILE A 59 5.24 -1.61 2.53
CA ILE A 59 5.80 -2.92 2.86
C ILE A 59 4.73 -3.73 3.58
N LEU A 60 4.10 -4.68 2.88
CA LEU A 60 3.03 -5.49 3.45
C LEU A 60 3.53 -6.62 4.36
N PRO A 61 4.63 -7.35 4.04
CA PRO A 61 5.07 -8.49 4.84
C PRO A 61 5.51 -8.11 6.24
N GLY A 62 5.32 -9.05 7.17
CA GLY A 62 5.92 -9.06 8.50
C GLY A 62 7.36 -9.60 8.49
N GLY A 63 7.83 -10.05 9.66
CA GLY A 63 9.19 -10.57 9.85
C GLY A 63 10.18 -9.49 10.30
N PHE A 64 9.66 -8.45 10.94
CA PHE A 64 10.39 -7.33 11.53
C PHE A 64 10.35 -7.40 13.06
N ALA A 65 10.15 -6.31 13.77
CA ALA A 65 10.29 -6.28 15.24
C ALA A 65 9.48 -7.36 15.98
N GLU A 66 8.36 -7.77 15.42
CA GLU A 66 7.50 -8.86 15.96
C GLU A 66 8.14 -10.25 15.81
N ALA A 67 9.16 -10.41 14.98
CA ALA A 67 9.84 -11.69 14.74
C ALA A 67 11.07 -11.92 15.67
N GLY A 68 11.16 -11.16 16.75
CA GLY A 68 12.24 -11.28 17.73
C GLY A 68 13.57 -10.65 17.28
N PRO A 69 14.73 -11.09 17.82
CA PRO A 69 16.00 -10.38 17.64
C PRO A 69 16.41 -10.11 16.19
N ILE A 70 16.19 -11.07 15.31
CA ILE A 70 16.48 -10.92 13.87
C ILE A 70 15.58 -9.86 13.24
N GLY A 71 14.31 -9.87 13.63
CA GLY A 71 13.33 -8.89 13.16
C GLY A 71 13.60 -7.47 13.68
N ILE A 72 14.06 -7.35 14.92
CA ILE A 72 14.49 -6.06 15.51
C ILE A 72 15.64 -5.49 14.70
N ALA A 73 16.69 -6.28 14.43
CA ALA A 73 17.82 -5.84 13.62
C ALA A 73 17.41 -5.40 12.21
N ARG A 74 16.45 -6.10 11.59
CA ARG A 74 15.87 -5.66 10.29
C ARG A 74 15.16 -4.33 10.41
N SER A 75 14.38 -4.12 11.48
CA SER A 75 13.67 -2.87 11.72
C SER A 75 14.62 -1.69 11.86
N GLU A 76 15.67 -1.86 12.64
CA GLU A 76 16.72 -0.85 12.83
C GLU A 76 17.41 -0.50 11.50
N ALA A 77 17.78 -1.53 10.72
CA ALA A 77 18.39 -1.34 9.42
C ALA A 77 17.45 -0.63 8.43
N LEU A 78 16.15 -0.94 8.47
CA LEU A 78 15.14 -0.29 7.63
C LEU A 78 14.96 1.18 8.00
N LEU A 79 14.86 1.50 9.30
CA LEU A 79 14.73 2.88 9.79
C LEU A 79 15.96 3.71 9.42
N LYS A 80 17.16 3.16 9.60
CA LYS A 80 18.41 3.81 9.21
C LYS A 80 18.41 4.11 7.71
N LEU A 81 18.10 3.12 6.88
CA LEU A 81 18.05 3.27 5.42
C LEU A 81 17.01 4.31 5.00
N ALA A 82 15.84 4.31 5.64
CA ALA A 82 14.78 5.28 5.38
C ALA A 82 15.25 6.71 5.66
N ALA A 83 15.91 6.93 6.79
CA ALA A 83 16.45 8.24 7.16
C ALA A 83 17.57 8.69 6.20
N GLU A 84 18.52 7.82 5.88
CA GLU A 84 19.64 8.12 4.99
C GLU A 84 19.21 8.45 3.55
N ARG A 85 18.12 7.83 3.09
CA ARG A 85 17.66 7.96 1.70
C ARG A 85 16.43 8.84 1.54
N GLY A 86 15.90 9.43 2.63
CA GLY A 86 14.70 10.27 2.62
C GLY A 86 13.45 9.49 2.14
N LEU A 87 13.24 8.28 2.66
CA LEU A 87 12.12 7.43 2.26
C LEU A 87 10.92 7.63 3.18
N THR A 88 9.74 7.61 2.59
CA THR A 88 8.46 7.48 3.30
C THR A 88 7.99 6.04 3.21
N ILE A 89 7.83 5.38 4.35
CA ILE A 89 7.47 3.96 4.40
C ILE A 89 6.19 3.77 5.20
N ALA A 90 5.21 3.10 4.59
CA ALA A 90 4.06 2.56 5.28
C ALA A 90 4.26 1.05 5.52
N GLY A 91 4.07 0.58 6.74
CA GLY A 91 4.46 -0.76 7.20
C GLY A 91 5.88 -0.76 7.79
N PRO A 92 6.56 -1.91 7.92
CA PRO A 92 6.16 -3.27 7.53
C PRO A 92 5.01 -3.84 8.35
N ASN A 93 4.60 -5.07 8.02
CA ASN A 93 3.52 -5.79 8.72
C ASN A 93 2.21 -4.99 8.75
N CYS A 94 1.73 -4.56 7.60
CA CYS A 94 0.50 -3.78 7.49
C CYS A 94 -0.49 -4.38 6.49
N ALA A 95 -1.78 -4.07 6.69
CA ALA A 95 -2.84 -4.53 5.80
C ALA A 95 -2.90 -3.78 4.47
N GLY A 96 -2.21 -2.65 4.36
CA GLY A 96 -2.14 -1.85 3.15
C GLY A 96 -2.72 -0.45 3.30
N LEU A 97 -2.92 0.18 2.14
CA LEU A 97 -3.49 1.52 2.00
C LEU A 97 -4.69 1.48 1.06
N ILE A 98 -5.73 2.21 1.42
CA ILE A 98 -6.95 2.36 0.61
C ILE A 98 -7.29 3.84 0.54
N HIS A 99 -7.44 4.36 -0.66
CA HIS A 99 -7.92 5.70 -0.93
C HIS A 99 -9.14 5.63 -1.85
N LEU A 100 -10.26 6.13 -1.40
CA LEU A 100 -11.56 5.95 -2.06
C LEU A 100 -11.99 7.15 -2.92
N ASP A 101 -11.24 8.24 -2.92
CA ASP A 101 -11.55 9.39 -3.76
C ASP A 101 -11.62 8.98 -5.24
N PRO A 102 -12.66 9.38 -5.98
CA PRO A 102 -12.82 9.02 -7.39
C PRO A 102 -11.67 9.44 -8.30
N GLU A 103 -11.02 10.56 -8.01
CA GLU A 103 -9.90 11.09 -8.80
C GLU A 103 -8.60 10.32 -8.52
N TRP A 104 -8.38 9.93 -7.26
CA TRP A 104 -7.14 9.31 -6.78
C TRP A 104 -7.34 7.88 -6.29
N ARG A 105 -8.35 7.21 -6.78
CA ARG A 105 -8.71 5.89 -6.31
C ARG A 105 -7.55 4.91 -6.36
N PHE A 106 -7.16 4.45 -5.18
CA PHE A 106 -6.04 3.56 -4.98
C PHE A 106 -6.36 2.52 -3.91
N ALA A 107 -6.01 1.26 -4.17
CA ALA A 107 -6.10 0.20 -3.18
C ALA A 107 -4.91 -0.75 -3.37
N ALA A 108 -3.93 -0.66 -2.49
CA ALA A 108 -2.85 -1.62 -2.35
C ALA A 108 -3.01 -2.30 -0.99
N THR A 109 -3.74 -3.38 -0.95
CA THR A 109 -4.13 -4.09 0.26
C THR A 109 -4.39 -5.56 -0.04
N PHE A 110 -4.25 -6.42 0.96
CA PHE A 110 -4.67 -7.81 0.89
C PHE A 110 -6.09 -8.04 1.47
N LEU A 111 -6.76 -6.99 1.94
CA LEU A 111 -8.15 -7.08 2.38
C LEU A 111 -9.06 -7.41 1.18
N ARG A 112 -9.89 -8.45 1.34
CA ARG A 112 -10.67 -9.02 0.22
C ARG A 112 -11.92 -8.24 -0.12
N ASP A 113 -12.62 -7.73 0.88
CA ASP A 113 -13.95 -7.14 0.72
C ASP A 113 -13.92 -5.62 0.71
N LEU A 114 -13.18 -5.08 -0.24
CA LEU A 114 -13.24 -3.64 -0.47
C LEU A 114 -14.67 -3.25 -0.90
N PRO A 115 -15.22 -2.15 -0.35
CA PRO A 115 -16.51 -1.65 -0.79
C PRO A 115 -16.49 -1.48 -2.31
N PRO A 116 -17.49 -1.99 -3.04
CA PRO A 116 -17.59 -1.72 -4.46
C PRO A 116 -17.53 -0.22 -4.65
N GLY A 117 -16.68 0.24 -5.55
CA GLY A 117 -16.50 1.65 -5.78
C GLY A 117 -17.81 2.29 -6.17
N SER A 118 -18.45 3.01 -5.28
CA SER A 118 -19.58 3.82 -5.66
C SER A 118 -19.05 4.98 -6.48
N LYS A 119 -19.64 5.19 -7.65
CA LYS A 119 -19.42 6.39 -8.48
C LYS A 119 -19.78 7.70 -7.75
N ALA A 120 -20.32 7.60 -6.55
CA ALA A 120 -20.82 8.71 -5.73
C ALA A 120 -20.13 8.81 -4.37
N ALA A 121 -18.95 8.24 -4.19
CA ALA A 121 -18.16 8.51 -2.98
C ALA A 121 -17.60 9.93 -3.08
N THR A 122 -18.40 10.89 -2.71
CA THR A 122 -17.87 12.19 -2.25
C THR A 122 -17.00 11.88 -1.05
N SER A 123 -15.75 12.27 -1.10
CA SER A 123 -14.83 12.19 0.02
C SER A 123 -15.44 13.00 1.16
N ASN A 124 -15.92 12.34 2.19
CA ASN A 124 -16.50 13.00 3.37
C ASN A 124 -15.42 13.52 4.33
N GLY A 125 -14.17 13.52 3.88
CA GLY A 125 -13.04 13.99 4.70
C GLY A 125 -12.67 13.07 5.87
N LEU A 126 -13.18 11.82 5.92
CA LEU A 126 -12.84 10.87 6.96
C LEU A 126 -11.60 10.06 6.57
N ALA A 127 -10.56 10.15 7.37
CA ALA A 127 -9.41 9.26 7.32
C ALA A 127 -9.44 8.31 8.53
N PHE A 128 -9.19 7.03 8.27
CA PHE A 128 -9.08 6.01 9.30
C PHE A 128 -7.68 5.39 9.26
N ILE A 129 -6.98 5.44 10.38
CA ILE A 129 -5.65 4.86 10.56
C ILE A 129 -5.72 3.90 11.74
N SER A 130 -5.31 2.66 11.55
CA SER A 130 -5.30 1.64 12.59
C SER A 130 -4.06 0.77 12.52
N GLN A 131 -3.51 0.39 13.67
CA GLN A 131 -2.48 -0.66 13.76
C GLN A 131 -3.07 -2.07 13.69
N SER A 132 -4.38 -2.21 13.93
CA SER A 132 -5.07 -3.49 13.87
C SER A 132 -5.71 -3.69 12.50
N GLY A 133 -5.24 -4.70 11.75
CA GLY A 133 -5.84 -5.11 10.48
C GLY A 133 -7.29 -5.57 10.66
N ALA A 134 -7.58 -6.34 11.73
CA ALA A 134 -8.94 -6.80 12.04
C ALA A 134 -9.91 -5.64 12.32
N LEU A 135 -9.44 -4.60 13.04
CA LEU A 135 -10.25 -3.41 13.28
C LEU A 135 -10.49 -2.63 11.97
N ALA A 136 -9.50 -2.57 11.09
CA ALA A 136 -9.65 -1.92 9.79
C ALA A 136 -10.67 -2.67 8.91
N GLU A 137 -10.65 -4.00 8.92
CA GLU A 137 -11.61 -4.84 8.20
C GLU A 137 -13.04 -4.65 8.73
N GLU A 138 -13.22 -4.69 10.05
CA GLU A 138 -14.50 -4.42 10.71
C GLU A 138 -15.01 -3.00 10.39
N PHE A 139 -14.13 -2.00 10.43
CA PHE A 139 -14.49 -0.63 10.06
C PHE A 139 -14.97 -0.54 8.61
N ILE A 140 -14.27 -1.17 7.67
CA ILE A 140 -14.65 -1.19 6.26
C ILE A 140 -16.00 -1.88 6.08
N ASP A 141 -16.24 -2.97 6.79
CA ASP A 141 -17.51 -3.70 6.70
C ASP A 141 -18.67 -2.89 7.25
N LYS A 142 -18.52 -2.28 8.42
CA LYS A 142 -19.52 -1.37 9.00
C LYS A 142 -19.74 -0.13 8.15
N ALA A 143 -18.70 0.43 7.56
CA ALA A 143 -18.80 1.60 6.68
C ALA A 143 -19.67 1.34 5.43
N LYS A 144 -19.80 0.09 4.99
CA LYS A 144 -20.75 -0.29 3.92
C LYS A 144 -22.19 0.04 4.28
N GLY A 145 -22.54 -0.05 5.57
CA GLY A 145 -23.88 0.28 6.09
C GLY A 145 -24.18 1.79 6.19
N PHE A 146 -23.17 2.63 6.37
CA PHE A 146 -23.36 4.09 6.51
C PHE A 146 -23.74 4.80 5.19
N ARG A 147 -23.67 4.12 4.06
CA ARG A 147 -23.99 4.70 2.74
C ARG A 147 -25.48 4.92 2.49
N HIS A 148 -26.37 4.41 3.34
CA HIS A 148 -27.83 4.48 3.15
C HIS A 148 -28.54 5.47 4.09
N SER A 149 -27.85 6.09 5.02
CA SER A 149 -28.46 7.03 5.96
C SER A 149 -27.69 8.34 5.98
N ALA A 150 -28.26 9.36 5.38
CA ALA A 150 -27.96 10.77 5.53
C ALA A 150 -27.07 11.45 4.47
N VAL A 151 -27.66 11.67 3.30
CA VAL A 151 -27.58 13.02 2.75
C VAL A 151 -28.99 13.61 2.83
N PRO A 152 -29.28 14.58 3.69
CA PRO A 152 -30.52 15.34 3.57
C PRO A 152 -30.53 16.03 2.21
N GLN A 153 -31.44 15.66 1.35
CA GLN A 153 -31.66 16.38 0.11
C GLN A 153 -32.01 17.82 0.45
N PRO A 154 -31.37 18.82 -0.18
CA PRO A 154 -31.80 20.20 0.02
C PRO A 154 -33.27 20.29 -0.44
N ARG A 155 -34.14 20.77 0.44
CA ARG A 155 -35.53 21.06 0.10
C ARG A 155 -35.51 22.09 -1.03
N LYS A 156 -36.05 21.72 -2.17
CA LYS A 156 -36.36 22.69 -3.24
C LYS A 156 -37.39 23.69 -2.65
N GLN A 157 -37.02 24.94 -2.59
CA GLN A 157 -37.94 26.05 -2.42
C GLN A 157 -38.65 26.33 -3.73
#